data_78807ccb6750110accc89c451f4cc257
#
_entry.id   78807ccb6750110accc89c451f4cc257
#
_cell.length_a   1.000
_cell.length_b   1.000
_cell.length_c   1.000
_cell.angle_alpha   90.00
_cell.angle_beta   90.00
_cell.angle_gamma   90.00
#
_symmetry.space_group_name_H-M   'P 1'
#
loop_
_entity.id
_entity.type
_entity.pdbx_description
1 polymer ?
#
loop_
_entity_poly.entity_id
_entity_poly.type
_entity_poly.pdbx_seq_one_letter_code
_entity_poly.pdbx_strand_id
1 'polypeptide(L)'
;MHSTEDEYFELADFYKLFSDSSRIKILFVLLSGAHCVKHIAEKAEMSQSAVSHQLAVLRRSNIIRQTRSGQNITYSLADDHVKLLLELAIAHIREDK
;
A
#
# COMPACT_ATOMS: atom_id res chain seq x y z
N MET A 1 2.44 -18.89 19.59
CA MET A 1 3.24 -17.67 19.54
C MET A 1 2.60 -16.58 20.38
N HIS A 2 3.39 -15.95 21.23
CA HIS A 2 2.89 -14.89 22.11
C HIS A 2 3.44 -13.55 21.69
N SER A 3 2.57 -12.56 21.63
CA SER A 3 2.96 -11.19 21.30
C SER A 3 2.79 -10.31 22.53
N THR A 4 3.58 -9.25 22.62
CA THR A 4 3.49 -8.29 23.71
C THR A 4 2.33 -7.33 23.46
N GLU A 5 1.90 -6.62 24.50
CA GLU A 5 0.87 -5.58 24.36
C GLU A 5 1.26 -4.52 23.33
N ASP A 6 2.54 -4.12 23.31
CA ASP A 6 3.03 -3.14 22.34
C ASP A 6 2.87 -3.65 20.91
N GLU A 7 3.13 -4.92 20.68
CA GLU A 7 2.95 -5.52 19.37
C GLU A 7 1.48 -5.53 18.93
N TYR A 8 0.56 -5.74 19.88
CA TYR A 8 -0.86 -5.67 19.55
C TYR A 8 -1.26 -4.28 19.07
N PHE A 9 -0.75 -3.23 19.73
CA PHE A 9 -1.02 -1.86 19.29
C PHE A 9 -0.40 -1.55 17.94
N GLU A 10 0.83 -2.01 17.72
CA GLU A 10 1.48 -1.84 16.42
C GLU A 10 0.70 -2.53 15.31
N LEU A 11 0.21 -3.73 15.59
CA LEU A 11 -0.57 -4.49 14.62
C LEU A 11 -1.89 -3.79 14.30
N ALA A 12 -2.56 -3.25 15.33
CA ALA A 12 -3.79 -2.50 15.11
C ALA A 12 -3.55 -1.27 14.26
N ASP A 13 -2.46 -0.53 14.51
CA ASP A 13 -2.09 0.64 13.71
C ASP A 13 -1.78 0.24 12.27
N PHE A 14 -1.11 -0.89 12.08
CA PHE A 14 -0.82 -1.43 10.76
C PHE A 14 -2.12 -1.68 9.99
N TYR A 15 -3.09 -2.33 10.60
CA TYR A 15 -4.36 -2.62 9.95
C TYR A 15 -5.16 -1.38 9.61
N LYS A 16 -5.02 -0.30 10.37
CA LYS A 16 -5.70 0.96 10.07
C LYS A 16 -5.30 1.54 8.73
N LEU A 17 -4.08 1.25 8.26
CA LEU A 17 -3.61 1.71 6.97
C LEU A 17 -4.42 1.13 5.81
N PHE A 18 -5.07 0.00 6.03
CA PHE A 18 -5.87 -0.69 5.02
C PHE A 18 -7.37 -0.37 5.14
N SER A 19 -7.74 0.58 5.99
CA SER A 19 -9.15 0.91 6.20
C SER A 19 -9.64 2.07 5.33
N ASP A 20 -8.77 2.65 4.50
CA ASP A 20 -9.10 3.75 3.61
C ASP A 20 -9.08 3.23 2.17
N SER A 21 -10.21 3.38 1.46
CA SER A 21 -10.35 2.86 0.11
C SER A 21 -9.36 3.51 -0.87
N SER A 22 -9.00 4.77 -0.67
CA SER A 22 -8.00 5.45 -1.51
C SER A 22 -6.64 4.77 -1.41
N ARG A 23 -6.23 4.44 -0.20
CA ARG A 23 -4.96 3.73 0.02
C ARG A 23 -5.00 2.33 -0.56
N ILE A 24 -6.12 1.63 -0.41
CA ILE A 24 -6.29 0.30 -1.00
C ILE A 24 -6.14 0.35 -2.51
N LYS A 25 -6.75 1.32 -3.17
CA LYS A 25 -6.63 1.47 -4.63
C LYS A 25 -5.17 1.63 -5.05
N ILE A 26 -4.43 2.48 -4.34
CA ILE A 26 -3.01 2.70 -4.63
C ILE A 26 -2.21 1.41 -4.46
N LEU A 27 -2.44 0.72 -3.35
CA LEU A 27 -1.71 -0.52 -3.07
C LEU A 27 -1.99 -1.59 -4.14
N PHE A 28 -3.23 -1.67 -4.63
CA PHE A 28 -3.57 -2.62 -5.68
C PHE A 28 -2.94 -2.27 -7.02
N VAL A 29 -2.76 -0.97 -7.32
CA VAL A 29 -1.98 -0.57 -8.50
C VAL A 29 -0.55 -1.12 -8.37
N LEU A 30 0.03 -1.05 -7.18
CA LEU A 30 1.40 -1.49 -6.93
C LEU A 30 1.58 -3.01 -6.89
N LEU A 31 0.49 -3.77 -6.88
CA LEU A 31 0.59 -5.23 -7.00
C LEU A 31 1.24 -5.66 -8.32
N SER A 32 1.05 -4.87 -9.37
CA SER A 32 1.62 -5.19 -10.69
C SER A 32 3.08 -4.80 -10.82
N GLY A 33 3.64 -4.09 -9.85
CA GLY A 33 5.04 -3.67 -9.88
C GLY A 33 5.21 -2.21 -9.53
N ALA A 34 6.40 -1.67 -9.78
CA ALA A 34 6.73 -0.28 -9.45
C ALA A 34 6.10 0.69 -10.45
N HIS A 35 5.59 1.81 -9.95
CA HIS A 35 4.96 2.84 -10.77
C HIS A 35 5.27 4.23 -10.24
N CYS A 36 5.29 5.22 -11.14
CA CYS A 36 5.44 6.64 -10.77
C CYS A 36 4.08 7.21 -10.32
N VAL A 37 4.13 8.37 -9.68
CA VAL A 37 2.91 9.04 -9.18
C VAL A 37 1.87 9.24 -10.27
N LYS A 38 2.30 9.70 -11.44
CA LYS A 38 1.39 9.96 -12.55
C LYS A 38 0.62 8.70 -12.95
N HIS A 39 1.34 7.59 -13.08
CA HIS A 39 0.73 6.33 -13.48
C HIS A 39 -0.22 5.81 -12.38
N ILE A 40 0.20 5.91 -11.13
CA ILE A 40 -0.65 5.51 -10.01
C ILE A 40 -1.95 6.33 -10.02
N ALA A 41 -1.84 7.64 -10.21
CA ALA A 41 -2.99 8.53 -10.24
C ALA A 41 -3.97 8.17 -11.35
N GLU A 42 -3.44 7.88 -12.54
CA GLU A 42 -4.28 7.46 -13.67
C GLU A 42 -5.00 6.15 -13.37
N LYS A 43 -4.28 5.15 -12.86
CA LYS A 43 -4.85 3.83 -12.59
C LYS A 43 -5.85 3.86 -11.42
N ALA A 44 -5.57 4.65 -10.41
CA ALA A 44 -6.44 4.74 -9.23
C ALA A 44 -7.57 5.77 -9.42
N GLU A 45 -7.55 6.51 -10.53
CA GLU A 45 -8.53 7.56 -10.83
C GLU A 45 -8.57 8.61 -9.72
N MET A 46 -7.37 9.08 -9.36
CA MET A 46 -7.18 10.08 -8.31
C MET A 46 -6.29 11.21 -8.83
N SER A 47 -6.34 12.37 -8.19
CA SER A 47 -5.42 13.45 -8.51
C SER A 47 -4.01 13.07 -8.07
N GLN A 48 -3.00 13.65 -8.74
CA GLN A 48 -1.61 13.39 -8.36
C GLN A 48 -1.31 13.89 -6.95
N SER A 49 -1.91 15.01 -6.54
CA SER A 49 -1.69 15.53 -5.19
C SER A 49 -2.28 14.61 -4.13
N ALA A 50 -3.45 14.03 -4.38
CA ALA A 50 -4.05 13.07 -3.47
C ALA A 50 -3.20 11.81 -3.35
N VAL A 51 -2.71 11.30 -4.48
CA VAL A 51 -1.81 10.14 -4.51
C VAL A 51 -0.54 10.44 -3.73
N SER A 52 0.10 11.59 -3.98
CA SER A 52 1.33 11.97 -3.29
C SER A 52 1.14 12.03 -1.77
N HIS A 53 0.00 12.56 -1.33
CA HIS A 53 -0.32 12.62 0.10
C HIS A 53 -0.41 11.22 0.70
N GLN A 54 -1.13 10.32 0.03
CA GLN A 54 -1.29 8.95 0.52
C GLN A 54 0.02 8.16 0.45
N LEU A 55 0.83 8.37 -0.59
CA LEU A 55 2.13 7.71 -0.68
C LEU A 55 3.05 8.11 0.47
N ALA A 56 2.99 9.38 0.90
CA ALA A 56 3.78 9.84 2.04
C ALA A 56 3.37 9.10 3.32
N VAL A 57 2.07 8.90 3.53
CA VAL A 57 1.56 8.15 4.68
C VAL A 57 2.05 6.71 4.64
N LEU A 58 1.90 6.06 3.48
CA LEU A 58 2.29 4.65 3.32
C LEU A 58 3.80 4.43 3.45
N ARG A 59 4.61 5.40 2.99
CA ARG A 59 6.06 5.33 3.14
C ARG A 59 6.50 5.39 4.60
N ARG A 60 5.90 6.30 5.37
CA ARG A 60 6.25 6.45 6.79
C ARG A 60 5.96 5.18 7.57
N SER A 61 4.99 4.39 7.10
CA SER A 61 4.60 3.15 7.77
C SER A 61 5.30 1.92 7.19
N ASN A 62 6.24 2.11 6.28
CA ASN A 62 7.06 1.06 5.68
C ASN A 62 6.26 -0.01 4.91
N ILE A 63 5.10 0.38 4.37
CA ILE A 63 4.27 -0.50 3.53
C ILE A 63 4.71 -0.44 2.08
N ILE A 64 5.24 0.71 1.67
CA ILE A 64 5.79 0.90 0.34
C ILE A 64 7.20 1.44 0.44
N ARG A 65 7.95 1.28 -0.64
CA ARG A 65 9.27 1.89 -0.75
C ARG A 65 9.34 2.77 -1.99
N GLN A 66 10.21 3.76 -1.91
CA GLN A 66 10.46 4.70 -2.99
C GLN A 66 11.83 4.39 -3.59
N THR A 67 11.91 4.39 -4.89
CA THR A 67 13.15 4.17 -5.61
C THR A 67 13.38 5.32 -6.57
N ARG A 68 14.57 5.89 -6.56
CA ARG A 68 14.93 6.98 -7.47
C ARG A 68 15.97 6.47 -8.47
N SER A 69 15.73 6.75 -9.76
CA SER A 69 16.68 6.47 -10.83
C SER A 69 16.77 7.74 -11.68
N GLY A 70 17.83 8.52 -11.47
CA GLY A 70 17.94 9.85 -12.08
C GLY A 70 16.84 10.75 -11.56
N GLN A 71 16.02 11.29 -12.48
CA GLN A 71 14.88 12.13 -12.11
C GLN A 71 13.60 11.35 -11.94
N ASN A 72 13.65 10.04 -12.21
CA ASN A 72 12.48 9.19 -12.12
C ASN A 72 12.34 8.63 -10.72
N ILE A 73 11.15 8.81 -10.14
CA ILE A 73 10.81 8.27 -8.82
C ILE A 73 9.68 7.29 -9.00
N THR A 74 9.88 6.05 -8.52
CA THR A 74 8.84 5.03 -8.56
C THR A 74 8.57 4.51 -7.16
N TYR A 75 7.40 3.92 -6.99
CA TYR A 75 6.95 3.35 -5.74
C TYR A 75 6.59 1.90 -5.95
N SER A 76 6.87 1.07 -4.97
CA SER A 76 6.57 -0.36 -5.01
C SER A 76 6.18 -0.82 -3.61
N LEU A 77 5.54 -1.98 -3.53
CA LEU A 77 5.25 -2.58 -2.22
C LEU A 77 6.57 -2.89 -1.52
N ALA A 78 6.58 -2.75 -0.20
CA ALA A 78 7.81 -2.88 0.58
C ALA A 78 8.41 -4.27 0.49
N ASP A 79 7.57 -5.30 0.50
CA ASP A 79 8.04 -6.68 0.49
C ASP A 79 6.91 -7.64 0.08
N ASP A 80 7.24 -8.92 0.04
CA ASP A 80 6.28 -9.96 -0.33
C ASP A 80 5.20 -10.18 0.72
N HIS A 81 5.44 -9.82 1.96
CA HIS A 81 4.43 -9.94 3.01
C HIS A 81 3.25 -9.01 2.74
N VAL A 82 3.54 -7.78 2.36
CA VAL A 82 2.49 -6.80 2.01
C VAL A 82 1.69 -7.29 0.80
N LYS A 83 2.41 -7.76 -0.22
CA LYS A 83 1.78 -8.29 -1.42
C LYS A 83 0.84 -9.45 -1.10
N LEU A 84 1.33 -10.41 -0.34
CA LEU A 84 0.56 -11.60 0.03
C LEU A 84 -0.67 -11.24 0.86
N LEU A 85 -0.53 -10.29 1.78
CA LEU A 85 -1.64 -9.83 2.60
C LEU A 85 -2.78 -9.29 1.74
N LEU A 86 -2.46 -8.45 0.75
CA LEU A 86 -3.45 -7.89 -0.16
C LEU A 86 -4.10 -8.97 -1.02
N GLU A 87 -3.30 -9.89 -1.54
CA GLU A 87 -3.81 -10.97 -2.37
C GLU A 87 -4.74 -11.91 -1.61
N LEU A 88 -4.37 -12.25 -0.38
CA LEU A 88 -5.20 -13.11 0.46
C LEU A 88 -6.50 -12.42 0.85
N ALA A 89 -6.44 -11.14 1.17
CA ALA A 89 -7.62 -10.38 1.56
C ALA A 89 -8.64 -10.31 0.42
N ILE A 90 -8.19 -9.99 -0.80
CA ILE A 90 -9.11 -9.89 -1.93
C ILE A 90 -9.64 -11.27 -2.35
N ALA A 91 -8.82 -12.30 -2.24
CA ALA A 91 -9.26 -13.66 -2.53
C ALA A 91 -10.37 -14.08 -1.56
N HIS A 92 -10.21 -13.75 -0.29
CA HIS A 92 -11.22 -14.04 0.72
C HIS A 92 -12.55 -13.34 0.40
N ILE A 93 -12.50 -12.07 0.06
CA ILE A 93 -13.69 -11.29 -0.27
C ILE A 93 -14.40 -11.88 -1.50
N ARG A 94 -13.64 -12.29 -2.50
CA ARG A 94 -14.19 -12.84 -3.74
C ARG A 94 -14.81 -14.21 -3.57
N GLU A 95 -14.41 -14.97 -2.57
CA GLU A 95 -15.00 -16.29 -2.29
C GLU A 95 -16.49 -16.17 -1.97
N ASP A 96 -16.92 -15.05 -1.40
CA ASP A 96 -18.31 -14.86 -0.99
C ASP A 96 -19.21 -14.41 -2.14
N LYS A 97 -18.68 -14.33 -3.36
CA LYS A 97 -19.42 -13.80 -4.53
C LYS A 97 -19.69 -14.82 -5.65
#